data_950fe8cf52918918cc354b29c2d9a7f3
#
_entry.id   950fe8cf52918918cc354b29c2d9a7f3
#
_cell.length_a   1.000
_cell.length_b   1.000
_cell.length_c   1.000
_cell.angle_alpha   90.00
_cell.angle_beta   90.00
_cell.angle_gamma   90.00
#
_symmetry.space_group_name_H-M   'P 1'
#
loop_
_entity.id
_entity.type
_entity.pdbx_description
1 polymer ?
#
loop_
_entity_poly.entity_id
_entity_poly.type
_entity_poly.pdbx_seq_one_letter_code
_entity_poly.pdbx_strand_id
1 'polypeptide(L)'
;MQQERKVQHVFLVGAKSLGAYGGYETFVYKLTEYHQNNKNIKYHVACKANGDGCMDESKLDGVRKISDTEFEFHNARCFKIYVPQVGAAQAIYYDVAALNECCKYIEKNGIKNPIVYIMACRIGPFAKHFYKKIHKLGGRVYLNPDGHEWMRAKWSAPIRKYWKISEQMMIKWSDLDICDSVNIEKYIHECYDRKGIKGRNPKTTFIAYGADLTLSKLSDDDKRLLNWYKEKELSKKDYYLVVGRFVPENSFEIMIREFMASNSKRDFAIITNVNEKFLGELERKLHFKQDKRIKFVGTVYDQELLKKIRENAYAYFHGHTVGGTNPSLIEALGSTDLNLLVDVGFNQEVAKDTALYWNRSQGSLAQLINKVDNIENDKIIELGKKAKERVSKEYTWKKICDKYEKVFVK
;
A
#
# COMPACT_ATOMS: atom_id res chain seq x y z
N MET A 1 -9.01 -24.26 37.52
CA MET A 1 -8.04 -24.48 36.46
C MET A 1 -8.08 -23.24 35.54
N GLN A 2 -7.11 -22.35 35.63
CA GLN A 2 -6.95 -21.27 34.65
C GLN A 2 -6.59 -21.95 33.31
N GLN A 3 -7.48 -21.86 32.29
CA GLN A 3 -7.12 -22.21 30.93
C GLN A 3 -5.90 -21.36 30.55
N GLU A 4 -4.74 -21.95 30.34
CA GLU A 4 -3.60 -21.28 29.73
C GLU A 4 -4.08 -20.63 28.44
N ARG A 5 -4.09 -19.31 28.41
CA ARG A 5 -4.47 -18.54 27.21
C ARG A 5 -3.46 -18.88 26.11
N LYS A 6 -3.91 -19.63 25.13
CA LYS A 6 -3.08 -20.12 24.02
C LYS A 6 -2.70 -18.93 23.12
N VAL A 7 -1.43 -18.53 23.17
CA VAL A 7 -0.89 -17.44 22.32
C VAL A 7 -0.91 -17.89 20.87
N GLN A 8 -1.52 -17.10 19.99
CA GLN A 8 -1.49 -17.32 18.55
C GLN A 8 -0.19 -16.77 17.95
N HIS A 9 0.64 -17.65 17.42
CA HIS A 9 1.85 -17.27 16.69
C HIS A 9 1.52 -16.97 15.23
N VAL A 10 1.91 -15.78 14.76
CA VAL A 10 1.69 -15.30 13.38
C VAL A 10 3.04 -14.93 12.77
N PHE A 11 3.41 -15.61 11.69
CA PHE A 11 4.63 -15.39 10.93
C PHE A 11 4.31 -14.50 9.72
N LEU A 12 4.95 -13.35 9.60
CA LEU A 12 4.74 -12.38 8.54
C LEU A 12 5.91 -12.45 7.55
N VAL A 13 5.61 -12.78 6.29
CA VAL A 13 6.60 -12.95 5.20
C VAL A 13 6.19 -12.10 4.02
N GLY A 14 7.16 -11.42 3.39
CA GLY A 14 6.95 -10.64 2.17
C GLY A 14 7.18 -9.14 2.30
N ALA A 15 7.11 -8.56 3.51
CA ALA A 15 7.65 -7.23 3.76
C ALA A 15 9.17 -7.28 3.86
N LYS A 16 9.87 -6.24 3.42
CA LYS A 16 11.34 -6.18 3.47
C LYS A 16 11.85 -5.79 4.86
N SER A 17 11.05 -5.04 5.63
CA SER A 17 11.44 -4.51 6.95
C SER A 17 10.20 -4.03 7.73
N LEU A 18 10.42 -3.55 8.97
CA LEU A 18 9.48 -2.72 9.70
C LEU A 18 10.01 -1.28 9.74
N GLY A 19 9.15 -0.30 9.47
CA GLY A 19 9.51 1.12 9.59
C GLY A 19 10.18 1.74 8.38
N ALA A 20 10.54 0.98 7.32
CA ALA A 20 10.92 1.55 6.03
C ALA A 20 9.68 2.04 5.26
N TYR A 21 9.91 2.91 4.29
CA TYR A 21 8.85 3.37 3.40
C TYR A 21 8.42 2.25 2.45
N GLY A 22 7.13 1.90 2.49
CA GLY A 22 6.54 0.88 1.60
C GLY A 22 5.17 0.43 2.10
N GLY A 23 4.34 -0.11 1.21
CA GLY A 23 2.98 -0.54 1.55
C GLY A 23 2.97 -1.66 2.61
N TYR A 24 3.68 -2.75 2.34
CA TYR A 24 3.76 -3.87 3.29
C TYR A 24 4.58 -3.55 4.53
N GLU A 25 5.66 -2.77 4.40
CA GLU A 25 6.51 -2.35 5.51
C GLU A 25 5.71 -1.49 6.51
N THR A 26 4.93 -0.53 6.01
CA THR A 26 4.04 0.30 6.83
C THR A 26 2.94 -0.55 7.47
N PHE A 27 2.35 -1.47 6.71
CA PHE A 27 1.32 -2.38 7.23
C PHE A 27 1.84 -3.23 8.39
N VAL A 28 2.98 -3.91 8.22
CA VAL A 28 3.57 -4.77 9.25
C VAL A 28 3.98 -3.96 10.48
N TYR A 29 4.55 -2.76 10.27
CA TYR A 29 4.88 -1.84 11.36
C TYR A 29 3.64 -1.49 12.17
N LYS A 30 2.57 -1.02 11.52
CA LYS A 30 1.33 -0.60 12.20
C LYS A 30 0.60 -1.75 12.85
N LEU A 31 0.59 -2.93 12.25
CA LEU A 31 -0.01 -4.12 12.83
C LEU A 31 0.72 -4.56 14.12
N THR A 32 2.05 -4.57 14.10
CA THR A 32 2.85 -4.95 15.27
C THR A 32 2.82 -3.85 16.35
N GLU A 33 2.87 -2.57 15.97
CA GLU A 33 2.73 -1.43 16.88
C GLU A 33 1.39 -1.49 17.65
N TYR A 34 0.30 -1.71 16.92
CA TYR A 34 -1.04 -1.78 17.53
C TYR A 34 -1.18 -2.95 18.49
N HIS A 35 -0.62 -4.10 18.14
CA HIS A 35 -0.72 -5.31 18.94
C HIS A 35 0.45 -5.54 19.93
N GLN A 36 1.36 -4.58 20.10
CA GLN A 36 2.57 -4.78 20.93
C GLN A 36 2.27 -5.19 22.40
N ASN A 37 1.11 -4.77 22.93
CA ASN A 37 0.65 -5.12 24.27
C ASN A 37 -0.38 -6.26 24.29
N ASN A 38 -0.72 -6.83 23.13
CA ASN A 38 -1.69 -7.92 23.04
C ASN A 38 -1.04 -9.26 23.42
N LYS A 39 -1.44 -9.82 24.57
CA LYS A 39 -0.92 -11.08 25.07
C LYS A 39 -1.43 -12.34 24.33
N ASN A 40 -2.41 -12.18 23.44
CA ASN A 40 -3.00 -13.30 22.71
C ASN A 40 -2.31 -13.56 21.36
N ILE A 41 -1.46 -12.63 20.87
CA ILE A 41 -0.76 -12.74 19.59
C ILE A 41 0.74 -12.51 19.79
N LYS A 42 1.57 -13.36 19.17
CA LYS A 42 3.02 -13.16 19.04
C LYS A 42 3.38 -13.16 17.57
N TYR A 43 3.90 -12.04 17.09
CA TYR A 43 4.38 -11.92 15.72
C TYR A 43 5.83 -12.38 15.56
N HIS A 44 6.13 -12.95 14.38
CA HIS A 44 7.46 -13.31 13.91
C HIS A 44 7.61 -12.69 12.51
N VAL A 45 8.48 -11.73 12.36
CA VAL A 45 8.57 -10.90 11.15
C VAL A 45 9.87 -11.18 10.43
N ALA A 46 9.79 -11.60 9.16
CA ALA A 46 10.94 -11.66 8.29
C ALA A 46 11.38 -10.26 7.87
N CYS A 47 12.68 -10.00 7.97
CA CYS A 47 13.30 -8.73 7.58
C CYS A 47 14.47 -9.00 6.63
N LYS A 48 14.64 -8.15 5.62
CA LYS A 48 15.77 -8.23 4.71
C LYS A 48 17.03 -7.69 5.39
N ALA A 49 18.13 -8.44 5.35
CA ALA A 49 19.36 -8.08 6.05
C ALA A 49 20.27 -7.14 5.25
N ASN A 50 20.11 -7.08 3.92
CA ASN A 50 21.00 -6.34 3.03
C ASN A 50 20.29 -5.85 1.77
N GLY A 51 20.88 -4.88 1.09
CA GLY A 51 20.37 -4.30 -0.16
C GLY A 51 19.18 -3.37 0.03
N ASP A 52 18.51 -3.01 -1.05
CA ASP A 52 17.41 -2.05 -1.04
C ASP A 52 16.25 -2.48 -0.13
N GLY A 53 15.83 -1.55 0.75
CA GLY A 53 14.76 -1.75 1.73
C GLY A 53 15.15 -2.69 2.89
N CYS A 54 16.46 -2.97 3.11
CA CYS A 54 16.90 -3.76 4.24
C CYS A 54 16.55 -3.12 5.59
N MET A 55 16.47 -3.97 6.61
CA MET A 55 16.24 -3.53 7.97
C MET A 55 17.49 -2.90 8.57
N ASP A 56 17.33 -1.70 9.10
CA ASP A 56 18.33 -1.02 9.91
C ASP A 56 17.70 -0.71 11.28
N GLU A 57 17.84 -1.65 12.19
CA GLU A 57 17.26 -1.55 13.54
C GLU A 57 17.86 -0.43 14.37
N SER A 58 19.06 0.08 14.02
CA SER A 58 19.70 1.18 14.74
C SER A 58 18.92 2.50 14.63
N LYS A 59 18.05 2.60 13.63
CA LYS A 59 17.19 3.77 13.38
C LYS A 59 15.85 3.73 14.10
N LEU A 60 15.59 2.68 14.86
CA LEU A 60 14.31 2.49 15.56
C LEU A 60 14.53 2.51 17.08
N ASP A 61 13.77 3.36 17.75
CA ASP A 61 13.75 3.42 19.21
C ASP A 61 12.99 2.19 19.77
N GLY A 62 13.50 1.64 20.87
CA GLY A 62 12.85 0.52 21.56
C GLY A 62 13.16 -0.87 20.98
N VAL A 63 14.13 -0.98 20.08
CA VAL A 63 14.62 -2.28 19.60
C VAL A 63 15.48 -2.97 20.67
N ARG A 64 15.21 -4.26 20.89
CA ARG A 64 16.04 -5.14 21.75
C ARG A 64 16.77 -6.16 20.86
N LYS A 65 18.08 -5.99 20.69
CA LYS A 65 18.93 -6.95 19.95
C LYS A 65 18.96 -8.30 20.71
N ILE A 66 18.76 -9.41 19.96
CA ILE A 66 18.85 -10.78 20.48
C ILE A 66 20.14 -11.44 19.97
N SER A 67 20.43 -11.29 18.66
CA SER A 67 21.66 -11.78 17.99
C SER A 67 21.96 -10.88 16.79
N ASP A 68 22.95 -11.24 15.98
CA ASP A 68 23.25 -10.51 14.74
C ASP A 68 22.16 -10.67 13.66
N THR A 69 21.36 -11.73 13.77
CA THR A 69 20.29 -12.04 12.83
C THR A 69 18.89 -11.91 13.43
N GLU A 70 18.76 -11.62 14.73
CA GLU A 70 17.47 -11.50 15.41
C GLU A 70 17.42 -10.33 16.37
N PHE A 71 16.27 -9.66 16.41
CA PHE A 71 15.94 -8.61 17.37
C PHE A 71 14.46 -8.66 17.73
N GLU A 72 14.07 -7.98 18.80
CA GLU A 72 12.68 -7.79 19.17
C GLU A 72 12.30 -6.31 19.02
N PHE A 73 11.14 -6.09 18.41
CA PHE A 73 10.56 -4.76 18.22
C PHE A 73 9.04 -4.86 18.25
N HIS A 74 8.33 -3.96 18.93
CA HIS A 74 6.88 -4.02 19.16
C HIS A 74 6.42 -5.39 19.70
N ASN A 75 7.20 -5.99 20.60
CA ASN A 75 6.97 -7.37 21.09
C ASN A 75 6.91 -8.43 19.96
N ALA A 76 7.39 -8.14 18.77
CA ALA A 76 7.54 -9.09 17.68
C ALA A 76 8.99 -9.60 17.58
N ARG A 77 9.17 -10.91 17.37
CA ARG A 77 10.46 -11.46 16.97
C ARG A 77 10.72 -11.08 15.51
N CYS A 78 11.76 -10.33 15.24
CA CYS A 78 12.21 -9.97 13.91
C CYS A 78 13.47 -10.77 13.55
N PHE A 79 13.49 -11.42 12.40
CA PHE A 79 14.63 -12.21 11.95
C PHE A 79 15.10 -11.79 10.56
N LYS A 80 16.43 -11.67 10.40
CA LYS A 80 17.06 -11.13 9.22
C LYS A 80 17.41 -12.23 8.21
N ILE A 81 17.09 -12.00 6.95
CA ILE A 81 17.40 -12.87 5.81
C ILE A 81 18.40 -12.16 4.89
N TYR A 82 19.57 -12.75 4.72
CA TYR A 82 20.53 -12.32 3.71
C TYR A 82 20.07 -12.72 2.31
N VAL A 83 20.15 -11.78 1.36
CA VAL A 83 19.66 -11.96 0.00
C VAL A 83 20.82 -11.75 -0.98
N PRO A 84 21.10 -12.74 -1.86
CA PRO A 84 22.13 -12.60 -2.88
C PRO A 84 21.73 -11.57 -3.94
N GLN A 85 22.72 -10.96 -4.61
CA GLN A 85 22.50 -9.95 -5.64
C GLN A 85 22.14 -10.60 -6.99
N VAL A 86 20.94 -11.18 -7.08
CA VAL A 86 20.43 -11.93 -8.24
C VAL A 86 19.31 -11.19 -9.00
N GLY A 87 19.37 -9.88 -9.05
CA GLY A 87 18.40 -9.05 -9.77
C GLY A 87 16.95 -9.26 -9.29
N ALA A 88 16.01 -9.38 -10.22
CA ALA A 88 14.58 -9.53 -9.91
C ALA A 88 14.23 -10.79 -9.10
N ALA A 89 15.06 -11.84 -9.14
CA ALA A 89 14.85 -13.07 -8.39
C ALA A 89 15.09 -12.91 -6.87
N GLN A 90 15.69 -11.79 -6.42
CA GLN A 90 15.91 -11.50 -5.00
C GLN A 90 14.64 -11.62 -4.16
N ALA A 91 13.50 -11.13 -4.66
CA ALA A 91 12.24 -11.16 -3.91
C ALA A 91 11.73 -12.61 -3.72
N ILE A 92 11.90 -13.46 -4.72
CA ILE A 92 11.55 -14.89 -4.64
C ILE A 92 12.46 -15.59 -3.66
N TYR A 93 13.77 -15.37 -3.76
CA TYR A 93 14.75 -15.94 -2.84
C TYR A 93 14.47 -15.56 -1.39
N TYR A 94 14.20 -14.26 -1.16
CA TYR A 94 13.89 -13.74 0.17
C TYR A 94 12.69 -14.46 0.80
N ASP A 95 11.57 -14.55 0.09
CA ASP A 95 10.36 -15.19 0.61
C ASP A 95 10.57 -16.70 0.85
N VAL A 96 11.28 -17.40 -0.04
CA VAL A 96 11.63 -18.82 0.12
C VAL A 96 12.52 -19.05 1.34
N ALA A 97 13.56 -18.24 1.52
CA ALA A 97 14.47 -18.33 2.66
C ALA A 97 13.75 -18.00 3.98
N ALA A 98 12.89 -16.98 3.98
CA ALA A 98 12.07 -16.61 5.13
C ALA A 98 11.11 -17.75 5.54
N LEU A 99 10.45 -18.40 4.58
CA LEU A 99 9.57 -19.55 4.85
C LEU A 99 10.33 -20.76 5.40
N ASN A 100 11.55 -21.01 4.90
CA ASN A 100 12.41 -22.05 5.47
C ASN A 100 12.72 -21.76 6.95
N GLU A 101 13.06 -20.51 7.28
CA GLU A 101 13.35 -20.11 8.65
C GLU A 101 12.10 -20.20 9.54
N CYS A 102 10.93 -19.78 9.03
CA CYS A 102 9.66 -19.96 9.72
C CYS A 102 9.41 -21.43 10.08
N CYS A 103 9.55 -22.34 9.11
CA CYS A 103 9.35 -23.78 9.33
C CYS A 103 10.32 -24.35 10.36
N LYS A 104 11.63 -24.00 10.29
CA LYS A 104 12.63 -24.44 11.28
C LYS A 104 12.30 -23.93 12.68
N TYR A 105 11.91 -22.67 12.80
CA TYR A 105 11.58 -22.07 14.09
C TYR A 105 10.32 -22.69 14.70
N ILE A 106 9.28 -22.92 13.91
CA ILE A 106 8.04 -23.60 14.33
C ILE A 106 8.36 -24.99 14.89
N GLU A 107 9.14 -25.77 14.12
CA GLU A 107 9.52 -27.14 14.50
C GLU A 107 10.38 -27.17 15.77
N LYS A 108 11.46 -26.37 15.79
CA LYS A 108 12.39 -26.27 16.92
C LYS A 108 11.71 -25.89 18.25
N ASN A 109 10.72 -25.00 18.19
CA ASN A 109 10.05 -24.47 19.37
C ASN A 109 8.71 -25.16 19.65
N GLY A 110 8.33 -26.19 18.91
CA GLY A 110 7.09 -26.93 19.09
C GLY A 110 5.82 -26.09 19.02
N ILE A 111 5.82 -25.02 18.20
CA ILE A 111 4.72 -24.08 18.12
C ILE A 111 3.48 -24.77 17.56
N LYS A 112 2.35 -24.66 18.28
CA LYS A 112 1.08 -25.27 17.88
C LYS A 112 0.19 -24.29 17.11
N ASN A 113 -0.43 -24.79 16.03
CA ASN A 113 -1.36 -24.05 15.18
C ASN A 113 -0.84 -22.67 14.69
N PRO A 114 0.42 -22.54 14.23
CA PRO A 114 0.92 -21.26 13.74
C PRO A 114 0.17 -20.81 12.50
N ILE A 115 0.09 -19.50 12.30
CA ILE A 115 -0.35 -18.90 11.03
C ILE A 115 0.90 -18.36 10.31
N VAL A 116 1.09 -18.71 9.06
CA VAL A 116 2.10 -18.10 8.19
C VAL A 116 1.36 -17.24 7.18
N TYR A 117 1.49 -15.91 7.32
CA TYR A 117 0.86 -14.93 6.47
C TYR A 117 1.85 -14.37 5.46
N ILE A 118 1.60 -14.67 4.19
CA ILE A 118 2.48 -14.32 3.07
C ILE A 118 1.90 -13.14 2.31
N MET A 119 2.69 -12.10 2.10
CA MET A 119 2.31 -10.90 1.37
C MET A 119 2.87 -10.93 -0.06
N ALA A 120 1.98 -10.84 -1.04
CA ALA A 120 2.20 -10.98 -2.49
C ALA A 120 2.47 -12.41 -2.98
N CYS A 121 2.14 -12.63 -4.24
CA CYS A 121 2.15 -13.94 -4.90
C CYS A 121 3.47 -14.24 -5.62
N ARG A 122 4.64 -14.19 -4.91
CA ARG A 122 5.97 -14.28 -5.54
C ARG A 122 6.48 -15.71 -5.74
N ILE A 123 6.01 -16.68 -4.95
CA ILE A 123 6.65 -18.00 -4.82
C ILE A 123 5.83 -19.18 -5.37
N GLY A 124 4.94 -18.94 -6.31
CA GLY A 124 4.00 -19.94 -6.85
C GLY A 124 4.59 -21.33 -7.09
N PRO A 125 5.73 -21.49 -7.83
CA PRO A 125 6.36 -22.78 -8.04
C PRO A 125 6.77 -23.51 -6.77
N PHE A 126 7.05 -22.79 -5.69
CA PHE A 126 7.46 -23.33 -4.39
C PHE A 126 6.29 -23.46 -3.39
N ALA A 127 5.15 -22.82 -3.68
CA ALA A 127 4.02 -22.72 -2.75
C ALA A 127 3.55 -24.07 -2.24
N LYS A 128 3.33 -25.03 -3.14
CA LYS A 128 2.87 -26.39 -2.78
C LYS A 128 3.79 -27.08 -1.77
N HIS A 129 5.09 -26.91 -1.91
CA HIS A 129 6.08 -27.51 -0.98
C HIS A 129 5.97 -26.91 0.41
N PHE A 130 6.04 -25.57 0.51
CA PHE A 130 5.99 -24.88 1.79
C PHE A 130 4.63 -25.03 2.49
N TYR A 131 3.53 -24.92 1.76
CA TYR A 131 2.20 -25.02 2.34
C TYR A 131 1.99 -26.43 2.93
N LYS A 132 2.39 -27.48 2.21
CA LYS A 132 2.38 -28.84 2.77
C LYS A 132 3.26 -29.00 4.02
N LYS A 133 4.44 -28.36 4.04
CA LYS A 133 5.34 -28.41 5.20
C LYS A 133 4.72 -27.71 6.40
N ILE A 134 4.14 -26.52 6.21
CA ILE A 134 3.44 -25.76 7.27
C ILE A 134 2.25 -26.56 7.79
N HIS A 135 1.44 -27.16 6.91
CA HIS A 135 0.30 -28.01 7.32
C HIS A 135 0.75 -29.23 8.13
N LYS A 136 1.88 -29.88 7.75
CA LYS A 136 2.44 -30.99 8.56
C LYS A 136 2.87 -30.55 9.95
N LEU A 137 3.28 -29.30 10.12
CA LEU A 137 3.60 -28.68 11.42
C LEU A 137 2.33 -28.20 12.17
N GLY A 138 1.13 -28.52 11.66
CA GLY A 138 -0.16 -28.12 12.25
C GLY A 138 -0.52 -26.65 12.02
N GLY A 139 0.17 -25.96 11.11
CA GLY A 139 -0.07 -24.54 10.79
C GLY A 139 -1.09 -24.31 9.69
N ARG A 140 -1.40 -23.05 9.48
CA ARG A 140 -2.27 -22.54 8.39
C ARG A 140 -1.51 -21.50 7.57
N VAL A 141 -1.80 -21.43 6.27
CA VAL A 141 -1.21 -20.45 5.36
C VAL A 141 -2.26 -19.45 4.96
N TYR A 142 -2.04 -18.19 5.33
CA TYR A 142 -2.82 -17.05 4.86
C TYR A 142 -2.04 -16.30 3.80
N LEU A 143 -2.75 -15.70 2.85
CA LEU A 143 -2.15 -15.01 1.71
C LEU A 143 -2.79 -13.64 1.53
N ASN A 144 -1.98 -12.60 1.35
CA ASN A 144 -2.42 -11.37 0.72
C ASN A 144 -2.06 -11.47 -0.77
N PRO A 145 -3.04 -11.57 -1.69
CA PRO A 145 -2.76 -11.80 -3.10
C PRO A 145 -2.17 -10.58 -3.81
N ASP A 146 -2.10 -9.41 -3.12
CA ASP A 146 -1.80 -8.11 -3.76
C ASP A 146 -2.85 -7.73 -4.82
N GLY A 147 -2.61 -6.70 -5.60
CA GLY A 147 -3.52 -6.23 -6.64
C GLY A 147 -2.94 -6.34 -8.04
N HIS A 148 -3.16 -7.46 -8.74
CA HIS A 148 -2.83 -7.63 -10.16
C HIS A 148 -1.37 -7.28 -10.52
N GLU A 149 -0.38 -7.75 -9.74
CA GLU A 149 1.04 -7.44 -9.99
C GLU A 149 1.47 -7.75 -11.43
N TRP A 150 0.86 -8.77 -12.04
CA TRP A 150 1.08 -9.15 -13.44
C TRP A 150 0.60 -8.10 -14.47
N MET A 151 -0.24 -7.13 -14.08
CA MET A 151 -0.67 -6.02 -14.94
C MET A 151 0.29 -4.83 -14.95
N ARG A 152 1.25 -4.78 -14.04
CA ARG A 152 2.15 -3.62 -13.91
C ARG A 152 3.04 -3.46 -15.13
N ALA A 153 3.12 -2.25 -15.64
CA ALA A 153 3.86 -1.89 -16.86
C ALA A 153 5.38 -2.13 -16.76
N LYS A 154 5.93 -2.11 -15.54
CA LYS A 154 7.37 -2.37 -15.28
C LYS A 154 7.84 -3.78 -15.67
N TRP A 155 6.92 -4.74 -15.83
CA TRP A 155 7.25 -6.13 -16.11
C TRP A 155 7.19 -6.48 -17.60
N SER A 156 8.21 -7.19 -18.10
CA SER A 156 8.19 -7.78 -19.43
C SER A 156 7.12 -8.88 -19.53
N ALA A 157 6.73 -9.24 -20.75
CA ALA A 157 5.68 -10.26 -20.98
C ALA A 157 5.98 -11.63 -20.31
N PRO A 158 7.21 -12.19 -20.34
CA PRO A 158 7.52 -13.43 -19.62
C PRO A 158 7.36 -13.29 -18.10
N ILE A 159 7.78 -12.15 -17.54
CA ILE A 159 7.65 -11.89 -16.10
C ILE A 159 6.18 -11.74 -15.71
N ARG A 160 5.36 -11.06 -16.50
CA ARG A 160 3.90 -10.97 -16.27
C ARG A 160 3.25 -12.34 -16.28
N LYS A 161 3.64 -13.22 -17.21
CA LYS A 161 3.17 -14.61 -17.26
C LYS A 161 3.57 -15.39 -16.00
N TYR A 162 4.81 -15.21 -15.53
CA TYR A 162 5.26 -15.80 -14.25
C TYR A 162 4.37 -15.34 -13.08
N TRP A 163 4.14 -14.04 -12.94
CA TRP A 163 3.30 -13.49 -11.88
C TRP A 163 1.88 -14.06 -11.90
N LYS A 164 1.25 -14.16 -13.09
CA LYS A 164 -0.10 -14.71 -13.25
C LYS A 164 -0.18 -16.17 -12.83
N ILE A 165 0.81 -16.98 -13.25
CA ILE A 165 0.89 -18.39 -12.87
C ILE A 165 1.18 -18.54 -11.36
N SER A 166 2.09 -17.72 -10.83
CA SER A 166 2.44 -17.72 -9.42
C SER A 166 1.23 -17.38 -8.54
N GLU A 167 0.47 -16.36 -8.90
CA GLU A 167 -0.78 -15.98 -8.23
C GLU A 167 -1.77 -17.17 -8.19
N GLN A 168 -2.02 -17.80 -9.34
CA GLN A 168 -2.90 -18.97 -9.42
C GLN A 168 -2.46 -20.12 -8.52
N MET A 169 -1.14 -20.40 -8.50
CA MET A 169 -0.58 -21.50 -7.70
C MET A 169 -0.68 -21.21 -6.20
N MET A 170 -0.44 -19.97 -5.78
CA MET A 170 -0.46 -19.59 -4.37
C MET A 170 -1.89 -19.55 -3.83
N ILE A 171 -2.84 -18.94 -4.55
CA ILE A 171 -4.26 -18.91 -4.18
C ILE A 171 -4.84 -20.32 -4.08
N LYS A 172 -4.47 -21.21 -5.00
CA LYS A 172 -4.98 -22.60 -5.01
C LYS A 172 -4.71 -23.35 -3.70
N TRP A 173 -3.63 -23.05 -3.01
CA TRP A 173 -3.15 -23.84 -1.86
C TRP A 173 -3.27 -23.10 -0.51
N SER A 174 -3.60 -21.80 -0.51
CA SER A 174 -3.82 -21.02 0.70
C SER A 174 -5.04 -21.52 1.49
N ASP A 175 -5.02 -21.30 2.80
CA ASP A 175 -6.16 -21.62 3.68
C ASP A 175 -7.15 -20.44 3.76
N LEU A 176 -6.62 -19.22 3.57
CA LEU A 176 -7.41 -17.98 3.52
C LEU A 176 -6.65 -16.91 2.74
N ASP A 177 -7.32 -16.29 1.79
CA ASP A 177 -6.82 -15.11 1.07
C ASP A 177 -7.41 -13.85 1.70
N ILE A 178 -6.55 -12.99 2.26
CA ILE A 178 -6.95 -11.71 2.86
C ILE A 178 -6.75 -10.63 1.81
N CYS A 179 -7.83 -10.25 1.15
CA CYS A 179 -7.83 -9.25 0.09
C CYS A 179 -7.91 -7.84 0.68
N ASP A 180 -7.16 -6.91 0.14
CA ASP A 180 -7.17 -5.52 0.58
C ASP A 180 -8.25 -4.66 -0.11
N SER A 181 -9.01 -5.25 -1.06
CA SER A 181 -10.12 -4.64 -1.77
C SER A 181 -11.20 -5.69 -2.06
N VAL A 182 -12.48 -5.30 -1.97
CA VAL A 182 -13.61 -6.13 -2.40
C VAL A 182 -13.52 -6.45 -3.89
N ASN A 183 -12.95 -5.54 -4.69
CA ASN A 183 -12.73 -5.79 -6.11
C ASN A 183 -11.69 -6.87 -6.36
N ILE A 184 -10.65 -6.97 -5.51
CA ILE A 184 -9.66 -8.06 -5.58
C ILE A 184 -10.32 -9.38 -5.13
N GLU A 185 -11.11 -9.36 -4.07
CA GLU A 185 -11.87 -10.54 -3.64
C GLU A 185 -12.76 -11.06 -4.75
N LYS A 186 -13.55 -10.18 -5.38
CA LYS A 186 -14.41 -10.51 -6.53
C LYS A 186 -13.60 -11.08 -7.70
N TYR A 187 -12.49 -10.46 -8.05
CA TYR A 187 -11.59 -10.95 -9.10
C TYR A 187 -11.07 -12.37 -8.82
N ILE A 188 -10.69 -12.67 -7.57
CA ILE A 188 -10.24 -14.01 -7.18
C ILE A 188 -11.32 -15.03 -7.44
N HIS A 189 -12.56 -14.75 -7.04
CA HIS A 189 -13.69 -15.65 -7.27
C HIS A 189 -14.04 -15.78 -8.75
N GLU A 190 -14.04 -14.69 -9.52
CA GLU A 190 -14.27 -14.72 -10.97
C GLU A 190 -13.21 -15.56 -11.72
N CYS A 191 -11.95 -15.47 -11.31
CA CYS A 191 -10.83 -16.15 -12.00
C CYS A 191 -10.60 -17.57 -11.51
N TYR A 192 -10.85 -17.87 -10.22
CA TYR A 192 -10.37 -19.10 -9.59
C TYR A 192 -11.44 -19.99 -9.00
N ASP A 193 -12.71 -19.52 -8.91
CA ASP A 193 -13.83 -20.40 -8.62
C ASP A 193 -14.08 -21.33 -9.81
N ARG A 194 -13.92 -22.60 -9.59
CA ARG A 194 -14.10 -23.60 -10.65
C ARG A 194 -15.34 -24.44 -10.39
N LYS A 195 -16.43 -24.11 -11.05
CA LYS A 195 -17.60 -24.98 -11.12
C LYS A 195 -17.19 -26.28 -11.84
N GLY A 196 -17.23 -27.41 -11.12
CA GLY A 196 -17.10 -28.75 -11.70
C GLY A 196 -15.67 -29.33 -11.86
N ILE A 197 -14.60 -28.66 -11.48
CA ILE A 197 -13.25 -29.23 -11.43
C ILE A 197 -12.90 -29.57 -9.99
N LYS A 198 -12.27 -30.74 -9.74
CA LYS A 198 -11.72 -31.16 -8.43
C LYS A 198 -10.65 -30.15 -7.96
N GLY A 199 -11.08 -29.02 -7.42
CA GLY A 199 -10.27 -27.94 -6.87
C GLY A 199 -11.03 -27.28 -5.76
N ARG A 200 -10.30 -26.90 -4.70
CA ARG A 200 -10.83 -26.14 -3.58
C ARG A 200 -11.10 -24.72 -4.06
N ASN A 201 -12.31 -24.21 -3.93
CA ASN A 201 -12.60 -22.80 -4.15
C ASN A 201 -11.78 -21.97 -3.14
N PRO A 202 -11.21 -20.82 -3.55
CA PRO A 202 -10.54 -19.91 -2.64
C PRO A 202 -11.45 -19.51 -1.48
N LYS A 203 -10.91 -19.50 -0.27
CA LYS A 203 -11.55 -18.88 0.88
C LYS A 203 -11.01 -17.48 0.99
N THR A 204 -11.87 -16.49 0.98
CA THR A 204 -11.46 -15.09 1.00
C THR A 204 -12.04 -14.34 2.18
N THR A 205 -11.43 -13.24 2.50
CA THR A 205 -11.97 -12.19 3.39
C THR A 205 -11.40 -10.85 2.98
N PHE A 206 -12.18 -9.79 3.17
CA PHE A 206 -11.77 -8.43 2.87
C PHE A 206 -11.31 -7.69 4.13
N ILE A 207 -10.07 -7.22 4.11
CA ILE A 207 -9.52 -6.29 5.10
C ILE A 207 -8.69 -5.25 4.37
N ALA A 208 -9.21 -4.03 4.28
CA ALA A 208 -8.54 -2.91 3.64
C ALA A 208 -7.21 -2.52 4.32
N TYR A 209 -6.44 -1.67 3.67
CA TYR A 209 -5.35 -0.94 4.32
C TYR A 209 -5.89 0.14 5.25
N GLY A 210 -5.12 0.44 6.29
CA GLY A 210 -5.34 1.60 7.15
C GLY A 210 -4.52 2.81 6.70
N ALA A 211 -4.90 3.98 7.20
CA ALA A 211 -4.11 5.19 7.08
C ALA A 211 -4.06 5.97 8.39
N ASP A 212 -3.03 6.82 8.52
CA ASP A 212 -2.99 7.83 9.57
C ASP A 212 -3.83 9.03 9.10
N LEU A 213 -4.94 9.23 9.78
CA LEU A 213 -5.92 10.28 9.47
C LEU A 213 -5.79 11.49 10.41
N THR A 214 -4.71 11.55 11.20
CA THR A 214 -4.44 12.71 12.04
C THR A 214 -4.05 13.91 11.18
N LEU A 215 -4.60 15.06 11.50
CA LEU A 215 -4.20 16.31 10.87
C LEU A 215 -2.76 16.66 11.22
N SER A 216 -2.13 17.46 10.38
CA SER A 216 -0.78 17.98 10.63
C SER A 216 -0.74 18.80 11.91
N LYS A 217 0.35 18.62 12.65
CA LYS A 217 0.65 19.47 13.83
C LYS A 217 1.21 20.85 13.44
N LEU A 218 1.53 21.06 12.17
CA LEU A 218 2.06 22.34 11.69
C LEU A 218 0.95 23.37 11.58
N SER A 219 1.23 24.56 12.06
CA SER A 219 0.40 25.75 11.78
C SER A 219 0.63 26.23 10.33
N ASP A 220 -0.24 27.12 9.86
CA ASP A 220 -0.11 27.69 8.51
C ASP A 220 1.10 28.65 8.36
N ASP A 221 1.63 29.14 9.48
CA ASP A 221 2.82 30.00 9.57
C ASP A 221 4.10 29.23 9.91
N ASP A 222 4.06 27.90 10.01
CA ASP A 222 5.27 27.08 10.23
C ASP A 222 6.32 27.35 9.15
N LYS A 223 7.56 27.63 9.57
CA LYS A 223 8.66 27.99 8.67
C LYS A 223 8.95 26.93 7.61
N ARG A 224 8.78 25.64 7.91
CA ARG A 224 8.98 24.54 6.93
C ARG A 224 7.98 24.64 5.79
N LEU A 225 6.71 24.92 6.11
CA LEU A 225 5.65 25.11 5.13
C LEU A 225 5.87 26.37 4.29
N LEU A 226 6.16 27.50 4.94
CA LEU A 226 6.40 28.77 4.24
C LEU A 226 7.62 28.71 3.33
N ASN A 227 8.71 28.06 3.78
CA ASN A 227 9.89 27.83 2.94
C ASN A 227 9.55 26.94 1.75
N TRP A 228 8.80 25.86 1.96
CA TRP A 228 8.38 24.97 0.89
C TRP A 228 7.55 25.71 -0.16
N TYR A 229 6.58 26.53 0.27
CA TYR A 229 5.80 27.36 -0.65
C TYR A 229 6.67 28.31 -1.46
N LYS A 230 7.59 28.99 -0.80
CA LYS A 230 8.52 29.93 -1.44
C LYS A 230 9.42 29.23 -2.46
N GLU A 231 10.02 28.10 -2.09
CA GLU A 231 10.90 27.34 -2.98
C GLU A 231 10.18 26.73 -4.18
N LYS A 232 8.92 26.33 -4.01
CA LYS A 232 8.13 25.69 -5.07
C LYS A 232 7.20 26.66 -5.79
N GLU A 233 7.22 27.94 -5.40
CA GLU A 233 6.37 29.00 -5.96
C GLU A 233 4.88 28.60 -5.92
N LEU A 234 4.42 28.07 -4.79
CA LEU A 234 3.06 27.63 -4.56
C LEU A 234 2.38 28.47 -3.49
N SER A 235 1.06 28.44 -3.46
CA SER A 235 0.26 29.13 -2.45
C SER A 235 -0.86 28.26 -1.92
N LYS A 236 -1.23 28.45 -0.65
CA LYS A 236 -2.31 27.73 0.01
C LYS A 236 -3.61 27.81 -0.80
N LYS A 237 -4.26 26.64 -1.01
CA LYS A 237 -5.53 26.48 -1.76
C LYS A 237 -5.47 26.92 -3.22
N ASP A 238 -4.26 27.06 -3.78
CA ASP A 238 -4.07 27.49 -5.16
C ASP A 238 -3.29 26.47 -6.02
N TYR A 239 -3.34 25.20 -5.61
CA TYR A 239 -2.73 24.11 -6.37
C TYR A 239 -3.55 22.83 -6.31
N TYR A 240 -3.56 22.10 -7.44
CA TYR A 240 -3.89 20.68 -7.50
C TYR A 240 -2.68 19.86 -7.05
N LEU A 241 -2.89 18.76 -6.37
CA LEU A 241 -1.83 17.94 -5.82
C LEU A 241 -1.95 16.50 -6.29
N VAL A 242 -0.85 15.86 -6.64
CA VAL A 242 -0.72 14.40 -6.69
C VAL A 242 0.48 13.94 -5.88
N VAL A 243 0.30 12.85 -5.12
CA VAL A 243 1.38 12.20 -4.36
C VAL A 243 1.42 10.72 -4.75
N GLY A 244 2.53 10.27 -5.31
CA GLY A 244 2.64 8.88 -5.71
C GLY A 244 3.92 8.53 -6.45
N ARG A 245 4.13 7.24 -6.72
CA ARG A 245 5.27 6.76 -7.52
C ARG A 245 5.10 7.19 -8.98
N PHE A 246 6.16 7.68 -9.59
CA PHE A 246 6.16 8.14 -10.97
C PHE A 246 6.26 6.96 -11.94
N VAL A 247 5.11 6.31 -12.17
CA VAL A 247 4.98 5.12 -13.03
C VAL A 247 3.74 5.24 -13.93
N PRO A 248 3.74 4.60 -15.12
CA PRO A 248 2.65 4.73 -16.09
C PRO A 248 1.27 4.35 -15.55
N GLU A 249 1.17 3.31 -14.72
CA GLU A 249 -0.08 2.83 -14.13
C GLU A 249 -0.73 3.84 -13.16
N ASN A 250 -0.01 4.88 -12.75
CA ASN A 250 -0.54 5.97 -11.93
C ASN A 250 -1.05 7.15 -12.76
N SER A 251 -1.15 6.98 -14.08
CA SER A 251 -1.78 7.90 -15.05
C SER A 251 -1.20 9.32 -15.09
N PHE A 252 0.08 9.51 -14.75
CA PHE A 252 0.72 10.85 -14.80
C PHE A 252 0.64 11.49 -16.17
N GLU A 253 0.82 10.71 -17.24
CA GLU A 253 0.68 11.22 -18.62
C GLU A 253 -0.70 11.83 -18.84
N ILE A 254 -1.75 11.15 -18.42
CA ILE A 254 -3.13 11.62 -18.60
C ILE A 254 -3.36 12.86 -17.74
N MET A 255 -2.99 12.83 -16.46
CA MET A 255 -3.19 13.96 -15.55
C MET A 255 -2.47 15.22 -16.05
N ILE A 256 -1.23 15.10 -16.52
CA ILE A 256 -0.46 16.23 -17.07
C ILE A 256 -1.13 16.75 -18.35
N ARG A 257 -1.41 15.88 -19.33
CA ARG A 257 -2.06 16.27 -20.59
C ARG A 257 -3.39 16.99 -20.37
N GLU A 258 -4.24 16.42 -19.53
CA GLU A 258 -5.57 16.96 -19.27
C GLU A 258 -5.51 18.27 -18.46
N PHE A 259 -4.54 18.38 -17.54
CA PHE A 259 -4.31 19.62 -16.82
C PHE A 259 -3.85 20.74 -17.76
N MET A 260 -2.92 20.47 -18.67
CA MET A 260 -2.50 21.43 -19.72
C MET A 260 -3.67 21.89 -20.59
N ALA A 261 -4.59 20.97 -20.89
CA ALA A 261 -5.79 21.26 -21.70
C ALA A 261 -6.90 22.01 -20.93
N SER A 262 -6.76 22.14 -19.61
CA SER A 262 -7.73 22.86 -18.79
C SER A 262 -7.48 24.38 -18.78
N ASN A 263 -8.53 25.13 -18.41
CA ASN A 263 -8.46 26.60 -18.26
C ASN A 263 -8.04 27.03 -16.85
N SER A 264 -7.66 26.09 -15.98
CA SER A 264 -7.28 26.39 -14.60
C SER A 264 -6.16 27.43 -14.53
N LYS A 265 -6.25 28.32 -13.56
CA LYS A 265 -5.18 29.28 -13.26
C LYS A 265 -4.29 28.80 -12.10
N ARG A 266 -4.70 27.73 -11.43
CA ARG A 266 -3.96 27.11 -10.33
C ARG A 266 -2.77 26.31 -10.83
N ASP A 267 -1.83 26.06 -9.95
CA ASP A 267 -0.69 25.18 -10.22
C ASP A 267 -1.04 23.69 -10.08
N PHE A 268 -0.22 22.84 -10.65
CA PHE A 268 -0.28 21.38 -10.45
C PHE A 268 1.01 20.90 -9.81
N ALA A 269 0.98 20.68 -8.50
CA ALA A 269 2.09 20.19 -7.72
C ALA A 269 2.17 18.66 -7.77
N ILE A 270 3.32 18.15 -8.22
CA ILE A 270 3.59 16.72 -8.37
C ILE A 270 4.65 16.30 -7.37
N ILE A 271 4.23 15.65 -6.28
CA ILE A 271 5.12 15.06 -5.27
C ILE A 271 5.44 13.62 -5.67
N THR A 272 6.65 13.39 -6.10
CA THR A 272 7.12 12.07 -6.55
C THR A 272 8.63 11.94 -6.50
N ASN A 273 9.12 10.69 -6.45
CA ASN A 273 10.50 10.39 -6.81
C ASN A 273 10.57 10.18 -8.33
N VAL A 274 11.21 11.12 -9.01
CA VAL A 274 11.21 11.18 -10.48
C VAL A 274 12.05 10.04 -11.06
N ASN A 275 11.47 9.37 -12.06
CA ASN A 275 12.20 8.48 -12.97
C ASN A 275 12.56 9.29 -14.22
N GLU A 276 13.84 9.60 -14.41
CA GLU A 276 14.33 10.47 -15.49
C GLU A 276 13.96 9.96 -16.89
N LYS A 277 13.99 8.64 -17.10
CA LYS A 277 13.62 8.04 -18.38
C LYS A 277 12.15 8.32 -18.70
N PHE A 278 11.26 8.03 -17.75
CA PHE A 278 9.83 8.26 -17.93
C PHE A 278 9.50 9.76 -18.01
N LEU A 279 10.19 10.61 -17.26
CA LEU A 279 10.07 12.07 -17.37
C LEU A 279 10.43 12.57 -18.78
N GLY A 280 11.56 12.10 -19.32
CA GLY A 280 12.00 12.44 -20.67
C GLY A 280 11.04 11.93 -21.77
N GLU A 281 10.41 10.77 -21.56
CA GLU A 281 9.37 10.25 -22.46
C GLU A 281 8.13 11.14 -22.44
N LEU A 282 7.67 11.57 -21.25
CA LEU A 282 6.53 12.47 -21.11
C LEU A 282 6.82 13.86 -21.69
N GLU A 283 8.03 14.41 -21.46
CA GLU A 283 8.40 15.71 -22.01
C GLU A 283 8.40 15.69 -23.54
N ARG A 284 9.00 14.67 -24.18
CA ARG A 284 8.99 14.51 -25.64
C ARG A 284 7.58 14.42 -26.23
N LYS A 285 6.65 13.86 -25.47
CA LYS A 285 5.27 13.62 -25.92
C LYS A 285 4.35 14.81 -25.67
N LEU A 286 4.50 15.48 -24.55
CA LEU A 286 3.55 16.48 -24.06
C LEU A 286 4.10 17.91 -24.08
N HIS A 287 5.43 18.10 -24.12
CA HIS A 287 6.10 19.39 -23.97
C HIS A 287 5.64 20.15 -22.72
N PHE A 288 5.38 19.43 -21.63
CA PHE A 288 4.74 19.97 -20.42
C PHE A 288 5.57 21.02 -19.70
N LYS A 289 6.89 21.07 -19.90
CA LYS A 289 7.76 22.14 -19.36
C LYS A 289 7.45 23.53 -19.86
N GLN A 290 6.70 23.65 -20.96
CA GLN A 290 6.22 24.93 -21.47
C GLN A 290 5.06 25.49 -20.63
N ASP A 291 4.33 24.64 -19.91
CA ASP A 291 3.27 25.04 -18.98
C ASP A 291 3.82 25.27 -17.59
N LYS A 292 4.04 26.54 -17.23
CA LYS A 292 4.62 26.93 -15.94
C LYS A 292 3.79 26.52 -14.72
N ARG A 293 2.53 26.14 -14.91
CA ARG A 293 1.65 25.67 -13.84
C ARG A 293 2.03 24.27 -13.37
N ILE A 294 2.76 23.47 -14.19
CA ILE A 294 3.14 22.10 -13.85
C ILE A 294 4.45 22.12 -13.08
N LYS A 295 4.40 21.70 -11.81
CA LYS A 295 5.52 21.80 -10.87
C LYS A 295 5.88 20.43 -10.29
N PHE A 296 7.01 19.87 -10.72
CA PHE A 296 7.62 18.72 -10.08
C PHE A 296 8.37 19.18 -8.83
N VAL A 297 7.77 18.99 -7.67
CA VAL A 297 8.27 19.56 -6.40
C VAL A 297 9.18 18.62 -5.62
N GLY A 298 9.49 17.43 -6.17
CA GLY A 298 10.33 16.43 -5.53
C GLY A 298 9.58 15.57 -4.50
N THR A 299 10.34 14.87 -3.65
CA THR A 299 9.77 14.03 -2.58
C THR A 299 9.77 14.79 -1.26
N VAL A 300 8.68 14.67 -0.51
CA VAL A 300 8.55 15.23 0.84
C VAL A 300 8.59 14.10 1.86
N TYR A 301 9.67 13.98 2.61
CA TYR A 301 9.87 12.92 3.61
C TYR A 301 9.36 13.32 5.00
N ASP A 302 9.29 14.62 5.32
CA ASP A 302 8.67 15.13 6.55
C ASP A 302 7.16 14.86 6.49
N GLN A 303 6.69 13.92 7.30
CA GLN A 303 5.31 13.47 7.29
C GLN A 303 4.33 14.58 7.74
N GLU A 304 4.73 15.42 8.70
CA GLU A 304 3.89 16.52 9.16
C GLU A 304 3.76 17.60 8.07
N LEU A 305 4.86 17.89 7.36
CA LEU A 305 4.83 18.79 6.22
C LEU A 305 3.97 18.21 5.09
N LEU A 306 4.11 16.93 4.76
CA LEU A 306 3.32 16.28 3.71
C LEU A 306 1.82 16.29 4.03
N LYS A 307 1.43 16.03 5.29
CA LYS A 307 0.05 16.17 5.75
C LYS A 307 -0.46 17.60 5.51
N LYS A 308 0.33 18.60 5.94
CA LYS A 308 -0.05 20.01 5.79
C LYS A 308 -0.20 20.45 4.34
N ILE A 309 0.67 19.96 3.46
CA ILE A 309 0.58 20.20 2.02
C ILE A 309 -0.73 19.62 1.45
N ARG A 310 -1.14 18.40 1.88
CA ARG A 310 -2.42 17.81 1.46
C ARG A 310 -3.62 18.60 1.99
N GLU A 311 -3.60 19.02 3.25
CA GLU A 311 -4.66 19.85 3.87
C GLU A 311 -4.85 21.17 3.13
N ASN A 312 -3.75 21.77 2.68
CA ASN A 312 -3.71 23.06 2.01
C ASN A 312 -3.82 22.98 0.47
N ALA A 313 -3.93 21.80 -0.11
CA ALA A 313 -4.23 21.66 -1.53
C ALA A 313 -5.66 22.13 -1.83
N TYR A 314 -5.87 22.72 -3.01
CA TYR A 314 -7.21 23.00 -3.54
C TYR A 314 -7.95 21.71 -3.82
N ALA A 315 -7.30 20.81 -4.58
CA ALA A 315 -7.81 19.47 -4.87
C ALA A 315 -6.68 18.46 -5.00
N TYR A 316 -7.03 17.19 -4.83
CA TYR A 316 -6.11 16.06 -4.98
C TYR A 316 -6.47 15.22 -6.21
N PHE A 317 -5.49 14.92 -7.05
CA PHE A 317 -5.62 13.97 -8.15
C PHE A 317 -5.18 12.58 -7.74
N HIS A 318 -5.98 11.58 -8.06
CA HIS A 318 -5.62 10.18 -7.87
C HIS A 318 -5.77 9.40 -9.18
N GLY A 319 -4.65 8.99 -9.75
CA GLY A 319 -4.58 8.35 -11.07
C GLY A 319 -4.25 6.86 -11.06
N HIS A 320 -4.23 6.19 -9.90
CA HIS A 320 -3.87 4.77 -9.80
C HIS A 320 -4.91 3.89 -10.48
N THR A 321 -4.46 3.01 -11.39
CA THR A 321 -5.32 2.10 -12.17
C THR A 321 -5.07 0.62 -11.90
N VAL A 322 -4.07 0.29 -11.07
CA VAL A 322 -3.70 -1.08 -10.70
C VAL A 322 -3.46 -1.15 -9.19
N GLY A 323 -4.05 -2.15 -8.54
CA GLY A 323 -3.91 -2.39 -7.10
C GLY A 323 -5.24 -2.64 -6.42
N GLY A 324 -5.21 -2.61 -5.10
CA GLY A 324 -6.37 -2.63 -4.20
C GLY A 324 -6.55 -1.30 -3.48
N THR A 325 -6.80 -1.35 -2.17
CA THR A 325 -6.89 -0.14 -1.33
C THR A 325 -5.56 0.60 -1.31
N ASN A 326 -5.56 1.86 -1.74
CA ASN A 326 -4.35 2.67 -1.81
C ASN A 326 -4.24 3.59 -0.58
N PRO A 327 -3.18 3.48 0.26
CA PRO A 327 -3.00 4.35 1.43
C PRO A 327 -2.98 5.84 1.09
N SER A 328 -2.31 6.23 -0.03
CA SER A 328 -2.25 7.63 -0.44
C SER A 328 -3.62 8.23 -0.79
N LEU A 329 -4.56 7.41 -1.32
CA LEU A 329 -5.94 7.82 -1.53
C LEU A 329 -6.67 8.04 -0.21
N ILE A 330 -6.52 7.11 0.75
CA ILE A 330 -7.17 7.23 2.06
C ILE A 330 -6.65 8.46 2.79
N GLU A 331 -5.34 8.70 2.77
CA GLU A 331 -4.71 9.91 3.35
C GLU A 331 -5.23 11.19 2.70
N ALA A 332 -5.39 11.21 1.37
CA ALA A 332 -5.93 12.36 0.66
C ALA A 332 -7.40 12.63 1.01
N LEU A 333 -8.25 11.59 1.04
CA LEU A 333 -9.64 11.69 1.47
C LEU A 333 -9.77 12.14 2.95
N GLY A 334 -8.78 11.81 3.78
CA GLY A 334 -8.71 12.23 5.18
C GLY A 334 -8.24 13.66 5.40
N SER A 335 -7.61 14.30 4.40
CA SER A 335 -6.96 15.59 4.55
C SER A 335 -7.44 16.66 3.56
N THR A 336 -7.62 16.31 2.28
CA THR A 336 -8.00 17.24 1.21
C THR A 336 -9.51 17.24 0.99
N ASP A 337 -10.11 18.40 0.88
CA ASP A 337 -11.58 18.53 0.79
C ASP A 337 -12.13 18.09 -0.59
N LEU A 338 -11.40 18.34 -1.67
CA LEU A 338 -11.81 18.01 -3.03
C LEU A 338 -10.88 16.94 -3.62
N ASN A 339 -11.44 15.77 -3.97
CA ASN A 339 -10.68 14.65 -4.51
C ASN A 339 -11.20 14.26 -5.90
N LEU A 340 -10.31 14.21 -6.90
CA LEU A 340 -10.61 13.90 -8.29
C LEU A 340 -9.93 12.58 -8.66
N LEU A 341 -10.69 11.50 -8.77
CA LEU A 341 -10.19 10.13 -8.85
C LEU A 341 -10.40 9.54 -10.25
N VAL A 342 -9.41 8.78 -10.73
CA VAL A 342 -9.66 7.95 -11.92
C VAL A 342 -10.74 6.92 -11.59
N ASP A 343 -11.69 6.77 -12.50
CA ASP A 343 -12.87 5.93 -12.36
C ASP A 343 -12.51 4.45 -12.57
N VAL A 344 -12.12 3.80 -11.46
CA VAL A 344 -11.85 2.37 -11.37
C VAL A 344 -12.45 1.80 -10.08
N GLY A 345 -12.80 0.51 -10.10
CA GLY A 345 -13.59 -0.12 -9.05
C GLY A 345 -13.03 0.05 -7.64
N PHE A 346 -11.72 -0.09 -7.43
CA PHE A 346 -11.14 0.06 -6.08
C PHE A 346 -11.08 1.53 -5.59
N ASN A 347 -11.00 2.54 -6.49
CA ASN A 347 -11.14 3.95 -6.10
C ASN A 347 -12.59 4.27 -5.71
N GLN A 348 -13.56 3.75 -6.49
CA GLN A 348 -14.99 3.87 -6.16
C GLN A 348 -15.34 3.17 -4.84
N GLU A 349 -14.74 2.01 -4.57
CA GLU A 349 -14.92 1.28 -3.31
C GLU A 349 -14.50 2.13 -2.12
N VAL A 350 -13.34 2.79 -2.20
CA VAL A 350 -12.79 3.62 -1.12
C VAL A 350 -13.59 4.90 -0.96
N ALA A 351 -13.78 5.69 -2.01
CA ALA A 351 -14.32 7.04 -1.91
C ALA A 351 -15.85 7.11 -2.08
N LYS A 352 -16.47 6.18 -2.83
CA LYS A 352 -17.91 6.22 -3.16
C LYS A 352 -18.34 7.58 -3.72
N ASP A 353 -19.36 8.21 -3.12
CA ASP A 353 -19.93 9.51 -3.45
C ASP A 353 -19.23 10.71 -2.79
N THR A 354 -18.08 10.48 -2.15
CA THR A 354 -17.33 11.53 -1.44
C THR A 354 -16.20 12.15 -2.27
N ALA A 355 -16.11 11.76 -3.53
CA ALA A 355 -15.14 12.26 -4.50
C ALA A 355 -15.79 12.43 -5.88
N LEU A 356 -15.11 13.11 -6.78
CA LEU A 356 -15.51 13.24 -8.17
C LEU A 356 -14.63 12.34 -9.03
N TYR A 357 -15.20 11.82 -10.13
CA TYR A 357 -14.53 10.80 -10.94
C TYR A 357 -14.29 11.28 -12.37
N TRP A 358 -13.15 10.90 -12.90
CA TRP A 358 -12.78 11.11 -14.30
C TRP A 358 -12.34 9.78 -14.92
N ASN A 359 -12.63 9.60 -16.20
CA ASN A 359 -12.18 8.44 -16.97
C ASN A 359 -10.94 8.79 -17.83
N ARG A 360 -10.34 7.78 -18.44
CA ARG A 360 -9.09 7.95 -19.21
C ARG A 360 -9.30 8.55 -20.63
N SER A 361 -10.53 8.84 -21.01
CA SER A 361 -10.84 9.47 -22.28
C SER A 361 -10.32 10.92 -22.35
N GLN A 362 -9.91 11.34 -23.51
CA GLN A 362 -9.45 12.71 -23.74
C GLN A 362 -10.55 13.72 -23.37
N GLY A 363 -10.16 14.77 -22.65
CA GLY A 363 -11.05 15.83 -22.20
C GLY A 363 -11.79 15.55 -20.89
N SER A 364 -11.83 14.30 -20.41
CA SER A 364 -12.60 13.93 -19.21
C SER A 364 -12.12 14.66 -17.95
N LEU A 365 -10.81 14.60 -17.65
CA LEU A 365 -10.27 15.31 -16.50
C LEU A 365 -10.20 16.82 -16.72
N ALA A 366 -9.89 17.28 -17.94
CA ALA A 366 -9.85 18.71 -18.25
C ALA A 366 -11.22 19.38 -18.03
N GLN A 367 -12.30 18.75 -18.49
CA GLN A 367 -13.66 19.26 -18.24
C GLN A 367 -14.02 19.25 -16.75
N LEU A 368 -13.59 18.19 -16.03
CA LEU A 368 -13.80 18.12 -14.58
C LEU A 368 -13.04 19.23 -13.85
N ILE A 369 -11.78 19.50 -14.22
CA ILE A 369 -10.98 20.63 -13.67
C ILE A 369 -11.72 21.95 -13.91
N ASN A 370 -12.15 22.22 -15.15
CA ASN A 370 -12.86 23.45 -15.48
C ASN A 370 -14.18 23.59 -14.69
N LYS A 371 -14.87 22.48 -14.45
CA LYS A 371 -16.09 22.45 -13.62
C LYS A 371 -15.80 22.78 -12.17
N VAL A 372 -14.79 22.13 -11.57
CA VAL A 372 -14.51 22.31 -10.14
C VAL A 372 -13.85 23.62 -9.82
N ASP A 373 -13.13 24.26 -10.76
CA ASP A 373 -12.59 25.61 -10.58
C ASP A 373 -13.69 26.68 -10.38
N ASN A 374 -14.92 26.36 -10.79
CA ASN A 374 -16.10 27.22 -10.68
C ASN A 374 -17.13 26.67 -9.68
N ILE A 375 -16.78 25.63 -8.89
CA ILE A 375 -17.69 25.07 -7.91
C ILE A 375 -17.76 25.96 -6.66
N GLU A 376 -18.95 26.05 -6.07
CA GLU A 376 -19.17 26.77 -4.81
C GLU A 376 -18.35 26.16 -3.66
N ASN A 377 -17.70 26.98 -2.86
CA ASN A 377 -16.83 26.53 -1.76
C ASN A 377 -17.57 25.64 -0.75
N ASP A 378 -18.84 25.91 -0.49
CA ASP A 378 -19.66 25.12 0.44
C ASP A 378 -19.82 23.65 -0.04
N LYS A 379 -19.91 23.42 -1.35
CA LYS A 379 -19.95 22.07 -1.91
C LYS A 379 -18.61 21.33 -1.77
N ILE A 380 -17.49 22.05 -1.87
CA ILE A 380 -16.15 21.49 -1.62
C ILE A 380 -16.05 21.06 -0.14
N ILE A 381 -16.44 21.93 0.77
CA ILE A 381 -16.41 21.66 2.22
C ILE A 381 -17.32 20.46 2.55
N GLU A 382 -18.51 20.39 1.97
CA GLU A 382 -19.42 19.26 2.19
C GLU A 382 -18.83 17.93 1.71
N LEU A 383 -18.23 17.90 0.50
CA LEU A 383 -17.56 16.71 -0.01
C LEU A 383 -16.39 16.30 0.89
N GLY A 384 -15.56 17.26 1.32
CA GLY A 384 -14.44 17.01 2.22
C GLY A 384 -14.88 16.47 3.57
N LYS A 385 -15.95 17.01 4.15
CA LYS A 385 -16.54 16.51 5.40
C LYS A 385 -16.98 15.04 5.24
N LYS A 386 -17.74 14.71 4.20
CA LYS A 386 -18.19 13.35 3.91
C LYS A 386 -17.01 12.39 3.69
N ALA A 387 -15.97 12.83 2.97
CA ALA A 387 -14.76 12.03 2.73
C ALA A 387 -14.03 11.69 4.04
N LYS A 388 -13.78 12.70 4.88
CA LYS A 388 -13.14 12.55 6.20
C LYS A 388 -13.95 11.64 7.14
N GLU A 389 -15.28 11.82 7.21
CA GLU A 389 -16.16 10.95 7.98
C GLU A 389 -16.10 9.51 7.52
N ARG A 390 -16.12 9.27 6.20
CA ARG A 390 -16.04 7.94 5.63
C ARG A 390 -14.73 7.25 5.98
N VAL A 391 -13.58 7.89 5.73
CA VAL A 391 -12.28 7.25 5.97
C VAL A 391 -12.00 7.05 7.45
N SER A 392 -12.39 7.99 8.32
CA SER A 392 -12.29 7.83 9.77
C SER A 392 -13.15 6.68 10.31
N LYS A 393 -14.30 6.44 9.67
CA LYS A 393 -15.19 5.34 10.04
C LYS A 393 -14.67 3.99 9.55
N GLU A 394 -14.01 3.88 8.39
CA GLU A 394 -13.73 2.60 7.75
C GLU A 394 -12.25 2.22 7.67
N TYR A 395 -11.31 3.20 7.65
CA TYR A 395 -9.92 2.98 7.26
C TYR A 395 -8.89 3.38 8.32
N THR A 396 -9.28 3.54 9.59
CA THR A 396 -8.31 3.78 10.67
C THR A 396 -7.49 2.51 10.94
N TRP A 397 -6.20 2.69 11.28
CA TRP A 397 -5.35 1.56 11.68
C TRP A 397 -5.95 0.74 12.81
N LYS A 398 -6.59 1.40 13.80
CA LYS A 398 -7.29 0.68 14.87
C LYS A 398 -8.29 -0.33 14.30
N LYS A 399 -9.19 0.10 13.44
CA LYS A 399 -10.24 -0.77 12.87
C LYS A 399 -9.65 -1.89 12.02
N ILE A 400 -8.59 -1.59 11.26
CA ILE A 400 -7.92 -2.56 10.42
C ILE A 400 -7.22 -3.64 11.28
N CYS A 401 -6.46 -3.21 12.29
CA CYS A 401 -5.77 -4.15 13.19
C CYS A 401 -6.77 -5.00 13.98
N ASP A 402 -7.88 -4.44 14.47
CA ASP A 402 -8.96 -5.19 15.14
C ASP A 402 -9.57 -6.28 14.22
N LYS A 403 -9.69 -6.02 12.90
CA LYS A 403 -10.14 -7.04 11.94
C LYS A 403 -9.11 -8.16 11.78
N TYR A 404 -7.81 -7.83 11.70
CA TYR A 404 -6.74 -8.82 11.63
C TYR A 404 -6.68 -9.68 12.90
N GLU A 405 -6.83 -9.08 14.09
CA GLU A 405 -6.91 -9.82 15.33
C GLU A 405 -8.01 -10.89 15.31
N LYS A 406 -9.23 -10.49 14.88
CA LYS A 406 -10.36 -11.43 14.76
C LYS A 406 -10.11 -12.57 13.78
N VAL A 407 -9.29 -12.36 12.75
CA VAL A 407 -8.93 -13.40 11.77
C VAL A 407 -7.82 -14.31 12.31
N PHE A 408 -6.87 -13.77 13.06
CA PHE A 408 -5.75 -14.53 13.59
C PHE A 408 -6.10 -15.34 14.86
N VAL A 409 -6.94 -14.82 15.74
CA VAL A 409 -7.24 -15.39 17.08
C VAL A 409 -8.54 -16.25 17.08
N LYS A 410 -9.02 -16.63 15.92
CA LYS A 410 -10.18 -17.55 15.83
C LYS A 410 -9.90 -18.94 16.35
#